data_792dd4f71a89beec1285f2ef85a1830f
#
_entry.id   792dd4f71a89beec1285f2ef85a1830f
#
_cell.length_a   1.000
_cell.length_b   1.000
_cell.length_c   1.000
_cell.angle_alpha   90.00
_cell.angle_beta   90.00
_cell.angle_gamma   90.00
#
_symmetry.space_group_name_H-M   'P 1'
#
loop_
_entity.id
_entity.type
_entity.pdbx_description
1 polymer ?
#
loop_
_entity_poly.entity_id
_entity_poly.type
_entity_poly.pdbx_seq_one_letter_code
_entity_poly.pdbx_strand_id
1 'polypeptide(L)'
;MQLRLPDANPPLLMIGSDIFLPFSWYALVGLLFGGWPLFVEAWESIRRRQMTMELSMVIAILAATYTGYFFVALVITFFVLIAEVLEGMTVERGRRAIRNLLELLPREVSVRRAGAVNTISTSDLAIGDTVLVEPGALVAIDGTVTGGNSFVDETRITGESMPIEKVNGARVYAGSINQSGALEIRAERIGRDTSYGRIIAAIEQAERSRAPVQRYADKLAAYIIYVALIFAVIEYFISGGNISSTIAVIIVAGACGVAAGTPLAILGAIGRSARLGAIIKGGTHLETLSQVDTIVLDKTGTLTFGEPDVVAIVTAPGTSEADVLAAAATAEIRSEHPLGKAIVARAREAGTAIVEPDSFSYSPGMGISATGRNGAIVVGNASWMERNGISLAGVAARDEATTWVHVAQDGRLLGAIGIADRERPEARRAIAAFNKMGIRTILLTGDSAPVAKAMGAKLGIEDVRPELLPENKLDHIRELVGGKSKVAMVGDGINDTLALAAADVGVAMGSGTEVARERADIVLLGNDLERFAETVKIARRARGIIFFNFAGTIVIDILGIIAVMLGFVGPVAAVLIHVGSELAFILNSARLLSFSKKDNSFDFDLAHLPASGPRLVMGSHHHEHRAEPANAA
;
A
#
# COMPACT_ATOMS: atom_id res chain seq x y z
N MET A 1 -3.03 46.74 -33.68
CA MET A 1 -4.12 46.56 -34.66
C MET A 1 -5.37 46.21 -33.85
N GLN A 2 -6.15 47.24 -33.50
CA GLN A 2 -7.40 47.12 -32.73
C GLN A 2 -8.44 46.48 -33.65
N LEU A 3 -8.80 45.24 -33.41
CA LEU A 3 -10.06 44.67 -33.91
C LEU A 3 -11.22 45.33 -33.15
N ARG A 4 -11.69 46.47 -33.68
CA ARG A 4 -13.02 46.94 -33.38
C ARG A 4 -13.99 45.90 -33.90
N LEU A 5 -14.63 45.17 -32.97
CA LEU A 5 -15.82 44.41 -33.30
C LEU A 5 -16.92 45.43 -33.71
N PRO A 6 -17.65 45.15 -34.80
CA PRO A 6 -18.68 46.10 -35.28
C PRO A 6 -19.80 46.21 -34.25
N ASP A 7 -20.38 47.42 -34.23
CA ASP A 7 -21.44 47.84 -33.36
C ASP A 7 -22.59 46.84 -33.25
N ALA A 8 -22.89 46.55 -32.03
CA ALA A 8 -24.12 46.13 -31.36
C ALA A 8 -25.40 45.79 -32.19
N ASN A 9 -25.30 44.80 -33.05
CA ASN A 9 -26.46 43.97 -33.36
C ASN A 9 -26.04 42.51 -33.16
N PRO A 10 -26.48 41.82 -32.11
CA PRO A 10 -26.12 40.42 -31.90
C PRO A 10 -26.61 39.60 -33.09
N PRO A 11 -25.81 38.66 -33.61
CA PRO A 11 -26.24 37.77 -34.71
C PRO A 11 -27.49 37.01 -34.30
N LEU A 12 -28.49 37.02 -35.18
CA LEU A 12 -29.73 36.26 -35.02
C LEU A 12 -29.47 34.82 -35.43
N LEU A 13 -29.75 33.87 -34.56
CA LEU A 13 -29.69 32.43 -34.85
C LEU A 13 -31.09 31.91 -35.20
N MET A 14 -31.23 31.27 -36.37
CA MET A 14 -32.47 30.61 -36.77
C MET A 14 -32.60 29.26 -36.06
N ILE A 15 -33.68 29.04 -35.33
CA ILE A 15 -34.10 27.70 -34.90
C ILE A 15 -35.33 27.36 -35.74
N GLY A 16 -35.28 26.36 -36.58
CA GLY A 16 -36.26 25.61 -37.37
C GLY A 16 -37.76 26.00 -37.40
N SER A 17 -38.15 27.11 -36.84
CA SER A 17 -39.43 27.81 -36.93
C SER A 17 -39.11 29.30 -36.88
N ASP A 18 -39.84 30.15 -37.54
CA ASP A 18 -39.65 31.58 -37.78
C ASP A 18 -39.44 32.47 -36.54
N ILE A 19 -38.94 31.96 -35.42
CA ILE A 19 -38.66 32.70 -34.18
C ILE A 19 -37.16 33.04 -34.14
N PHE A 20 -36.81 34.28 -34.38
CA PHE A 20 -35.47 34.85 -34.25
C PHE A 20 -35.28 35.38 -32.82
N LEU A 21 -34.40 34.73 -32.05
CA LEU A 21 -33.94 35.23 -30.76
C LEU A 21 -32.52 35.80 -30.87
N PRO A 22 -32.18 36.91 -30.18
CA PRO A 22 -30.84 37.41 -30.11
C PRO A 22 -29.86 36.34 -29.54
N PHE A 23 -28.65 36.29 -30.05
CA PHE A 23 -27.61 35.34 -29.57
C PHE A 23 -27.44 35.36 -28.04
N SER A 24 -27.64 36.52 -27.41
CA SER A 24 -27.61 36.68 -25.95
C SER A 24 -28.58 35.76 -25.21
N TRP A 25 -29.77 35.53 -25.74
CA TRP A 25 -30.77 34.65 -25.13
C TRP A 25 -30.36 33.17 -25.20
N TYR A 26 -29.82 32.74 -26.33
CA TYR A 26 -29.28 31.35 -26.48
C TYR A 26 -28.10 31.14 -25.57
N ALA A 27 -27.21 32.16 -25.47
CA ALA A 27 -26.07 32.12 -24.58
C ALA A 27 -26.50 32.03 -23.11
N LEU A 28 -27.46 32.82 -22.68
CA LEU A 28 -28.01 32.75 -21.32
C LEU A 28 -28.62 31.39 -20.98
N VAL A 29 -29.39 30.82 -21.91
CA VAL A 29 -29.96 29.49 -21.73
C VAL A 29 -28.83 28.43 -21.66
N GLY A 30 -27.84 28.49 -22.55
CA GLY A 30 -26.67 27.61 -22.54
C GLY A 30 -25.86 27.72 -21.24
N LEU A 31 -25.66 28.94 -20.73
CA LEU A 31 -24.98 29.19 -19.46
C LEU A 31 -25.77 28.67 -18.26
N LEU A 32 -27.11 28.85 -18.27
CA LEU A 32 -27.96 28.40 -17.18
C LEU A 32 -27.97 26.86 -17.07
N PHE A 33 -28.18 26.18 -18.19
CA PHE A 33 -28.23 24.70 -18.19
C PHE A 33 -26.84 24.06 -18.15
N GLY A 34 -25.89 24.55 -18.94
CA GLY A 34 -24.54 24.02 -18.98
C GLY A 34 -23.71 24.38 -17.75
N GLY A 35 -23.86 25.61 -17.24
CA GLY A 35 -23.18 26.10 -16.05
C GLY A 35 -23.77 25.66 -14.73
N TRP A 36 -24.94 25.01 -14.71
CA TRP A 36 -25.63 24.62 -13.48
C TRP A 36 -24.78 23.86 -12.47
N PRO A 37 -24.02 22.84 -12.85
CA PRO A 37 -23.13 22.14 -11.92
C PRO A 37 -22.12 23.10 -11.25
N LEU A 38 -21.49 23.96 -12.04
CA LEU A 38 -20.51 24.94 -11.55
C LEU A 38 -21.14 25.94 -10.57
N PHE A 39 -22.37 26.39 -10.83
CA PHE A 39 -23.09 27.31 -9.92
C PHE A 39 -23.44 26.63 -8.59
N VAL A 40 -23.79 25.33 -8.61
CA VAL A 40 -24.06 24.56 -7.38
C VAL A 40 -22.79 24.41 -6.55
N GLU A 41 -21.66 24.06 -7.16
CA GLU A 41 -20.38 23.91 -6.47
C GLU A 41 -19.83 25.24 -5.94
N ALA A 42 -19.98 26.33 -6.72
CA ALA A 42 -19.63 27.67 -6.26
C ALA A 42 -20.48 28.09 -5.07
N TRP A 43 -21.78 27.77 -5.07
CA TRP A 43 -22.67 28.05 -3.94
C TRP A 43 -22.26 27.27 -2.69
N GLU A 44 -21.89 25.99 -2.82
CA GLU A 44 -21.37 25.22 -1.69
C GLU A 44 -20.08 25.82 -1.15
N SER A 45 -19.17 26.28 -2.03
CA SER A 45 -17.90 26.92 -1.68
C SER A 45 -18.13 28.21 -0.87
N ILE A 46 -19.10 29.04 -1.28
CA ILE A 46 -19.54 30.24 -0.53
C ILE A 46 -20.09 29.84 0.85
N ARG A 47 -20.94 28.82 0.90
CA ARG A 47 -21.52 28.33 2.15
C ARG A 47 -20.49 27.80 3.12
N ARG A 48 -19.45 27.15 2.60
CA ARG A 48 -18.31 26.64 3.38
C ARG A 48 -17.26 27.71 3.68
N ARG A 49 -17.43 28.94 3.17
CA ARG A 49 -16.46 30.05 3.26
C ARG A 49 -15.05 29.65 2.75
N GLN A 50 -15.00 28.89 1.69
CA GLN A 50 -13.77 28.45 1.06
C GLN A 50 -13.67 29.07 -0.33
N MET A 51 -12.49 29.64 -0.65
CA MET A 51 -12.20 30.11 -1.99
C MET A 51 -11.73 28.94 -2.83
N THR A 52 -12.59 28.49 -3.73
CA THR A 52 -12.29 27.37 -4.63
C THR A 52 -12.21 27.88 -6.07
N MET A 53 -11.70 27.04 -6.95
CA MET A 53 -11.59 27.33 -8.36
C MET A 53 -12.95 27.55 -9.02
N GLU A 54 -13.91 26.68 -8.75
CA GLU A 54 -15.27 26.75 -9.28
C GLU A 54 -15.88 28.12 -8.99
N LEU A 55 -15.65 28.63 -7.77
CA LEU A 55 -16.09 29.98 -7.40
C LEU A 55 -15.37 31.05 -8.23
N SER A 56 -14.07 30.95 -8.48
CA SER A 56 -13.34 31.91 -9.31
C SER A 56 -13.80 31.87 -10.77
N MET A 57 -14.07 30.69 -11.32
CA MET A 57 -14.59 30.53 -12.68
C MET A 57 -16.01 31.07 -12.82
N VAL A 58 -16.87 30.83 -11.83
CA VAL A 58 -18.22 31.42 -11.81
C VAL A 58 -18.15 32.94 -11.74
N ILE A 59 -17.23 33.51 -10.96
CA ILE A 59 -17.02 34.99 -10.95
C ILE A 59 -16.63 35.49 -12.37
N ALA A 60 -15.72 34.78 -13.05
CA ALA A 60 -15.30 35.13 -14.42
C ALA A 60 -16.45 34.99 -15.42
N ILE A 61 -17.27 33.91 -15.34
CA ILE A 61 -18.47 33.70 -16.18
C ILE A 61 -19.49 34.82 -15.96
N LEU A 62 -19.80 35.17 -14.69
CA LEU A 62 -20.74 36.22 -14.37
C LEU A 62 -20.25 37.60 -14.84
N ALA A 63 -18.95 37.89 -14.67
CA ALA A 63 -18.37 39.15 -15.15
C ALA A 63 -18.43 39.25 -16.68
N ALA A 64 -18.09 38.16 -17.41
CA ALA A 64 -18.20 38.10 -18.86
C ALA A 64 -19.67 38.27 -19.35
N THR A 65 -20.60 37.62 -18.67
CA THR A 65 -22.03 37.72 -18.99
C THR A 65 -22.56 39.12 -18.76
N TYR A 66 -22.25 39.73 -17.58
CA TYR A 66 -22.67 41.07 -17.23
C TYR A 66 -22.16 42.13 -18.22
N THR A 67 -20.99 41.95 -18.75
CA THR A 67 -20.36 42.87 -19.71
C THR A 67 -20.72 42.60 -21.17
N GLY A 68 -21.58 41.62 -21.45
CA GLY A 68 -22.03 41.27 -22.78
C GLY A 68 -21.06 40.36 -23.59
N TYR A 69 -19.99 39.89 -22.99
CA TYR A 69 -19.05 38.94 -23.62
C TYR A 69 -19.57 37.49 -23.56
N PHE A 70 -20.81 37.27 -24.03
CA PHE A 70 -21.50 35.96 -23.96
C PHE A 70 -20.70 34.82 -24.59
N PHE A 71 -20.01 35.08 -25.69
CA PHE A 71 -19.18 34.06 -26.32
C PHE A 71 -18.03 33.60 -25.40
N VAL A 72 -17.36 34.53 -24.73
CA VAL A 72 -16.29 34.22 -23.76
C VAL A 72 -16.87 33.42 -22.59
N ALA A 73 -18.01 33.81 -22.04
CA ALA A 73 -18.66 33.08 -20.95
C ALA A 73 -18.99 31.65 -21.34
N LEU A 74 -19.53 31.40 -22.54
CA LEU A 74 -19.80 30.06 -23.06
C LEU A 74 -18.53 29.24 -23.25
N VAL A 75 -17.46 29.85 -23.79
CA VAL A 75 -16.16 29.19 -23.97
C VAL A 75 -15.57 28.77 -22.63
N ILE A 76 -15.59 29.66 -21.63
CA ILE A 76 -15.14 29.33 -20.27
C ILE A 76 -15.92 28.13 -19.74
N THR A 77 -17.27 28.21 -19.75
CA THR A 77 -18.13 27.14 -19.26
C THR A 77 -17.87 25.82 -19.96
N PHE A 78 -17.75 25.84 -21.30
CA PHE A 78 -17.49 24.64 -22.09
C PHE A 78 -16.16 23.96 -21.73
N PHE A 79 -15.07 24.73 -21.66
CA PHE A 79 -13.76 24.16 -21.36
C PHE A 79 -13.64 23.72 -19.89
N VAL A 80 -14.24 24.44 -18.95
CA VAL A 80 -14.27 24.02 -17.54
C VAL A 80 -15.04 22.72 -17.39
N LEU A 81 -16.19 22.55 -18.02
CA LEU A 81 -16.94 21.30 -18.01
C LEU A 81 -16.16 20.15 -18.65
N ILE A 82 -15.43 20.39 -19.75
CA ILE A 82 -14.54 19.38 -20.33
C ILE A 82 -13.45 18.99 -19.33
N ALA A 83 -12.82 19.95 -18.68
CA ALA A 83 -11.78 19.69 -17.69
C ALA A 83 -12.32 18.83 -16.54
N GLU A 84 -13.48 19.19 -15.99
CA GLU A 84 -14.16 18.45 -14.91
C GLU A 84 -14.50 17.01 -15.31
N VAL A 85 -15.03 16.80 -16.54
CA VAL A 85 -15.29 15.47 -17.08
C VAL A 85 -13.98 14.65 -17.22
N LEU A 86 -12.93 15.24 -17.76
CA LEU A 86 -11.62 14.57 -17.93
C LEU A 86 -10.98 14.26 -16.58
N GLU A 87 -11.06 15.16 -15.61
CA GLU A 87 -10.62 14.95 -14.24
C GLU A 87 -11.38 13.76 -13.62
N GLY A 88 -12.71 13.81 -13.64
CA GLY A 88 -13.58 12.76 -13.10
C GLY A 88 -13.29 11.40 -13.73
N MET A 89 -13.14 11.34 -15.06
CA MET A 89 -12.75 10.12 -15.78
C MET A 89 -11.37 9.60 -15.36
N THR A 90 -10.41 10.47 -15.14
CA THR A 90 -9.04 10.08 -14.78
C THR A 90 -8.96 9.58 -13.34
N VAL A 91 -9.63 10.28 -12.41
CA VAL A 91 -9.75 9.86 -11.01
C VAL A 91 -10.50 8.54 -10.90
N GLU A 92 -11.61 8.37 -11.63
CA GLU A 92 -12.39 7.12 -11.62
C GLU A 92 -11.61 5.96 -12.24
N ARG A 93 -10.80 6.20 -13.29
CA ARG A 93 -9.87 5.19 -13.81
C ARG A 93 -8.82 4.80 -12.77
N GLY A 94 -8.28 5.76 -12.03
CA GLY A 94 -7.39 5.50 -10.91
C GLY A 94 -8.03 4.63 -9.84
N ARG A 95 -9.24 4.97 -9.42
CA ARG A 95 -10.06 4.20 -8.46
C ARG A 95 -10.42 2.82 -9.02
N ARG A 96 -10.78 2.73 -10.29
CA ARG A 96 -11.11 1.46 -10.95
C ARG A 96 -9.90 0.55 -11.05
N ALA A 97 -8.71 1.06 -11.37
CA ALA A 97 -7.47 0.27 -11.36
C ALA A 97 -7.17 -0.32 -9.96
N ILE A 98 -7.51 0.40 -8.90
CA ILE A 98 -7.44 -0.09 -7.53
C ILE A 98 -8.58 -1.09 -7.25
N ARG A 99 -9.80 -0.77 -7.64
CA ARG A 99 -10.99 -1.62 -7.44
C ARG A 99 -10.88 -2.95 -8.18
N ASN A 100 -10.32 -2.98 -9.39
CA ASN A 100 -10.04 -4.22 -10.12
C ASN A 100 -9.05 -5.16 -9.39
N LEU A 101 -8.23 -4.62 -8.47
CA LEU A 101 -7.48 -5.44 -7.52
C LEU A 101 -8.39 -6.04 -6.44
N LEU A 102 -9.56 -5.45 -6.21
CA LEU A 102 -10.50 -5.80 -5.15
C LEU A 102 -11.56 -6.81 -5.62
N GLU A 103 -11.87 -6.84 -6.93
CA GLU A 103 -12.90 -7.72 -7.53
C GLU A 103 -12.37 -9.11 -7.91
N LEU A 104 -11.14 -9.44 -7.52
CA LEU A 104 -10.50 -10.70 -7.90
C LEU A 104 -11.04 -11.92 -7.13
N LEU A 105 -11.70 -11.74 -5.98
CA LEU A 105 -12.26 -12.88 -5.25
C LEU A 105 -13.51 -13.43 -5.96
N PRO A 106 -13.64 -14.76 -6.04
CA PRO A 106 -14.80 -15.38 -6.68
C PRO A 106 -16.07 -15.05 -5.88
N ARG A 107 -17.17 -14.78 -6.58
CA ARG A 107 -18.47 -14.50 -5.97
C ARG A 107 -19.13 -15.75 -5.41
N GLU A 108 -18.79 -16.92 -5.97
CA GLU A 108 -19.30 -18.22 -5.60
C GLU A 108 -18.14 -19.16 -5.32
N VAL A 109 -18.32 -20.05 -4.39
CA VAL A 109 -17.33 -21.05 -3.95
C VAL A 109 -17.99 -22.39 -3.73
N SER A 110 -17.26 -23.48 -4.01
CA SER A 110 -17.70 -24.84 -3.73
C SER A 110 -17.32 -25.20 -2.29
N VAL A 111 -18.30 -25.53 -1.48
CA VAL A 111 -18.12 -25.87 -0.07
C VAL A 111 -18.63 -27.27 0.21
N ARG A 112 -17.84 -28.05 0.95
CA ARG A 112 -18.26 -29.37 1.44
C ARG A 112 -18.88 -29.21 2.83
N ARG A 113 -20.20 -29.43 2.93
CA ARG A 113 -20.93 -29.45 4.19
C ARG A 113 -21.65 -30.81 4.32
N ALA A 114 -21.52 -31.49 5.45
CA ALA A 114 -22.14 -32.79 5.70
C ALA A 114 -21.92 -33.85 4.61
N GLY A 115 -20.74 -33.84 3.97
CA GLY A 115 -20.36 -34.79 2.91
C GLY A 115 -20.80 -34.40 1.48
N ALA A 116 -21.69 -33.42 1.32
CA ALA A 116 -22.12 -32.92 0.00
C ALA A 116 -21.36 -31.66 -0.39
N VAL A 117 -21.04 -31.54 -1.66
CA VAL A 117 -20.43 -30.33 -2.24
C VAL A 117 -21.54 -29.46 -2.81
N ASN A 118 -21.63 -28.23 -2.32
CA ASN A 118 -22.60 -27.24 -2.76
C ASN A 118 -21.88 -25.95 -3.18
N THR A 119 -22.35 -25.31 -4.23
CA THR A 119 -21.87 -23.98 -4.61
C THR A 119 -22.70 -22.94 -3.85
N ILE A 120 -22.04 -22.08 -3.11
CA ILE A 120 -22.66 -21.01 -2.32
C ILE A 120 -22.01 -19.67 -2.62
N SER A 121 -22.72 -18.58 -2.29
CA SER A 121 -22.11 -17.25 -2.34
C SER A 121 -20.97 -17.15 -1.34
N THR A 122 -19.88 -16.45 -1.72
CA THR A 122 -18.76 -16.18 -0.81
C THR A 122 -19.19 -15.40 0.43
N SER A 123 -20.31 -14.66 0.37
CA SER A 123 -20.91 -13.97 1.53
C SER A 123 -21.53 -14.93 2.56
N ASP A 124 -21.88 -16.16 2.15
CA ASP A 124 -22.56 -17.17 2.99
C ASP A 124 -21.58 -18.19 3.61
N LEU A 125 -20.29 -17.95 3.42
CA LEU A 125 -19.22 -18.73 4.06
C LEU A 125 -19.22 -18.53 5.58
N ALA A 126 -18.92 -19.60 6.29
CA ALA A 126 -18.69 -19.59 7.73
C ALA A 126 -17.28 -20.08 8.06
N ILE A 127 -16.74 -19.59 9.17
CA ILE A 127 -15.46 -20.10 9.71
C ILE A 127 -15.63 -21.59 10.04
N GLY A 128 -14.68 -22.41 9.58
CA GLY A 128 -14.71 -23.87 9.71
C GLY A 128 -15.26 -24.60 8.49
N ASP A 129 -15.87 -23.91 7.51
CA ASP A 129 -16.26 -24.51 6.23
C ASP A 129 -15.05 -25.09 5.50
N THR A 130 -15.25 -26.22 4.81
CA THR A 130 -14.23 -26.78 3.92
C THR A 130 -14.51 -26.35 2.48
N VAL A 131 -13.69 -25.45 1.96
CA VAL A 131 -13.80 -24.91 0.61
C VAL A 131 -12.97 -25.77 -0.33
N LEU A 132 -13.57 -26.21 -1.43
CA LEU A 132 -12.93 -26.94 -2.52
C LEU A 132 -12.43 -25.93 -3.56
N VAL A 133 -11.12 -25.95 -3.85
CA VAL A 133 -10.47 -25.06 -4.83
C VAL A 133 -9.88 -25.89 -5.94
N GLU A 134 -10.47 -25.78 -7.13
CA GLU A 134 -10.03 -26.51 -8.33
C GLU A 134 -8.75 -25.89 -8.94
N PRO A 135 -8.02 -26.63 -9.80
CA PRO A 135 -6.91 -26.07 -10.57
C PRO A 135 -7.35 -24.86 -11.40
N GLY A 136 -6.56 -23.79 -11.37
CA GLY A 136 -6.85 -22.50 -12.02
C GLY A 136 -7.80 -21.59 -11.22
N ALA A 137 -8.43 -22.09 -10.16
CA ALA A 137 -9.34 -21.29 -9.35
C ALA A 137 -8.61 -20.40 -8.34
N LEU A 138 -9.26 -19.28 -8.01
CA LEU A 138 -8.82 -18.37 -6.94
C LEU A 138 -9.28 -18.86 -5.59
N VAL A 139 -8.39 -18.78 -4.60
CA VAL A 139 -8.70 -19.04 -3.20
C VAL A 139 -9.49 -17.87 -2.63
N ALA A 140 -10.68 -18.13 -2.07
CA ALA A 140 -11.58 -17.11 -1.55
C ALA A 140 -11.40 -16.80 -0.05
N ILE A 141 -10.63 -17.62 0.67
CA ILE A 141 -10.51 -17.62 2.13
C ILE A 141 -9.05 -17.72 2.56
N ASP A 142 -8.73 -17.26 3.78
CA ASP A 142 -7.51 -17.70 4.44
C ASP A 142 -7.84 -18.96 5.23
N GLY A 143 -6.97 -19.96 5.14
CA GLY A 143 -7.19 -21.22 5.83
C GLY A 143 -6.04 -22.20 5.74
N THR A 144 -6.29 -23.40 6.26
CA THR A 144 -5.34 -24.50 6.26
C THR A 144 -5.82 -25.61 5.33
N VAL A 145 -4.92 -26.14 4.52
CA VAL A 145 -5.18 -27.29 3.64
C VAL A 145 -5.49 -28.52 4.50
N THR A 146 -6.63 -29.14 4.28
CA THR A 146 -7.09 -30.37 4.96
C THR A 146 -7.09 -31.58 4.03
N GLY A 147 -6.94 -31.37 2.71
CA GLY A 147 -6.87 -32.44 1.73
C GLY A 147 -6.35 -31.93 0.38
N GLY A 148 -5.76 -32.83 -0.37
CA GLY A 148 -5.13 -32.51 -1.66
C GLY A 148 -3.68 -32.09 -1.54
N ASN A 149 -3.05 -31.92 -2.71
CA ASN A 149 -1.67 -31.44 -2.89
C ASN A 149 -1.64 -30.62 -4.19
N SER A 150 -1.08 -29.40 -4.13
CA SER A 150 -0.97 -28.52 -5.28
C SER A 150 0.14 -27.50 -5.15
N PHE A 151 0.49 -26.88 -6.26
CA PHE A 151 1.26 -25.64 -6.28
C PHE A 151 0.29 -24.44 -6.30
N VAL A 152 0.54 -23.47 -5.43
CA VAL A 152 -0.29 -22.27 -5.31
C VAL A 152 0.56 -21.04 -5.61
N ASP A 153 0.10 -20.23 -6.54
CA ASP A 153 0.69 -18.93 -6.85
C ASP A 153 0.17 -17.88 -5.87
N GLU A 154 1.03 -17.50 -4.95
CA GLU A 154 0.77 -16.49 -3.93
C GLU A 154 1.37 -15.11 -4.28
N THR A 155 1.89 -14.94 -5.51
CA THR A 155 2.58 -13.71 -5.97
C THR A 155 1.81 -12.44 -5.65
N ARG A 156 0.49 -12.48 -5.75
CA ARG A 156 -0.40 -11.33 -5.52
C ARG A 156 -0.53 -10.96 -4.04
N ILE A 157 -0.24 -11.90 -3.14
CA ILE A 157 -0.41 -11.73 -1.69
C ILE A 157 0.95 -11.63 -1.01
N THR A 158 1.84 -12.60 -1.27
CA THR A 158 3.15 -12.65 -0.63
C THR A 158 4.24 -11.94 -1.46
N GLY A 159 4.00 -11.73 -2.76
CA GLY A 159 4.98 -11.18 -3.69
C GLY A 159 6.00 -12.21 -4.19
N GLU A 160 5.97 -13.45 -3.71
CA GLU A 160 6.87 -14.52 -4.15
C GLU A 160 6.52 -14.96 -5.57
N SER A 161 7.51 -14.91 -6.48
CA SER A 161 7.27 -15.19 -7.91
C SER A 161 7.18 -16.68 -8.25
N MET A 162 7.61 -17.57 -7.34
CA MET A 162 7.57 -19.01 -7.54
C MET A 162 6.34 -19.60 -6.84
N PRO A 163 5.56 -20.46 -7.52
CA PRO A 163 4.49 -21.18 -6.87
C PRO A 163 5.00 -22.04 -5.72
N ILE A 164 4.26 -22.03 -4.61
CA ILE A 164 4.63 -22.75 -3.38
C ILE A 164 3.84 -24.05 -3.31
N GLU A 165 4.50 -25.16 -3.02
CA GLU A 165 3.84 -26.43 -2.77
C GLU A 165 3.01 -26.36 -1.49
N LYS A 166 1.72 -26.74 -1.59
CA LYS A 166 0.78 -26.80 -0.48
C LYS A 166 0.29 -28.23 -0.27
N VAL A 167 0.67 -28.76 0.86
CA VAL A 167 0.29 -30.10 1.33
C VAL A 167 -0.64 -29.98 2.55
N ASN A 168 -1.17 -31.07 3.02
CA ASN A 168 -2.01 -31.09 4.22
C ASN A 168 -1.31 -30.40 5.41
N GLY A 169 -2.00 -29.47 6.07
CA GLY A 169 -1.48 -28.63 7.15
C GLY A 169 -0.85 -27.31 6.67
N ALA A 170 -0.62 -27.11 5.37
CA ALA A 170 -0.09 -25.87 4.84
C ALA A 170 -1.12 -24.73 4.86
N ARG A 171 -0.68 -23.51 5.16
CA ARG A 171 -1.53 -22.30 5.08
C ARG A 171 -1.67 -21.82 3.64
N VAL A 172 -2.87 -21.33 3.30
CA VAL A 172 -3.21 -20.71 2.02
C VAL A 172 -3.95 -19.41 2.27
N TYR A 173 -3.73 -18.43 1.41
CA TYR A 173 -4.27 -17.07 1.54
C TYR A 173 -5.29 -16.76 0.45
N ALA A 174 -6.33 -16.01 0.81
CA ALA A 174 -7.30 -15.48 -0.14
C ALA A 174 -6.63 -14.62 -1.21
N GLY A 175 -7.04 -14.77 -2.46
CA GLY A 175 -6.44 -14.07 -3.60
C GLY A 175 -5.30 -14.83 -4.28
N SER A 176 -4.83 -15.95 -3.72
CA SER A 176 -3.89 -16.88 -4.36
C SER A 176 -4.56 -17.71 -5.46
N ILE A 177 -3.79 -18.19 -6.43
CA ILE A 177 -4.29 -19.02 -7.53
C ILE A 177 -3.79 -20.45 -7.35
N ASN A 178 -4.71 -21.39 -7.26
CA ASN A 178 -4.38 -22.81 -7.25
C ASN A 178 -3.98 -23.26 -8.67
N GLN A 179 -2.84 -23.93 -8.83
CA GLN A 179 -2.30 -24.23 -10.18
C GLN A 179 -2.54 -25.66 -10.66
N SER A 180 -2.35 -26.68 -9.83
CA SER A 180 -2.18 -28.04 -10.32
C SER A 180 -3.22 -29.03 -9.82
N GLY A 181 -3.31 -29.27 -8.52
CA GLY A 181 -4.22 -30.23 -7.90
C GLY A 181 -5.44 -29.54 -7.27
N ALA A 182 -6.50 -30.29 -6.97
CA ALA A 182 -7.60 -29.76 -6.17
C ALA A 182 -7.19 -29.71 -4.70
N LEU A 183 -7.55 -28.63 -4.02
CA LEU A 183 -7.30 -28.42 -2.60
C LEU A 183 -8.60 -28.33 -1.82
N GLU A 184 -8.65 -29.00 -0.68
CA GLU A 184 -9.66 -28.78 0.37
C GLU A 184 -9.06 -27.90 1.46
N ILE A 185 -9.67 -26.73 1.69
CA ILE A 185 -9.15 -25.72 2.59
C ILE A 185 -10.19 -25.43 3.65
N ARG A 186 -9.83 -25.61 4.92
CA ARG A 186 -10.69 -25.23 6.05
C ARG A 186 -10.58 -23.72 6.27
N ALA A 187 -11.72 -23.03 6.23
CA ALA A 187 -11.81 -21.60 6.40
C ALA A 187 -11.45 -21.19 7.84
N GLU A 188 -10.42 -20.37 7.98
CA GLU A 188 -10.03 -19.75 9.25
C GLU A 188 -10.41 -18.27 9.30
N ARG A 189 -10.36 -17.59 8.12
CA ARG A 189 -10.80 -16.21 7.96
C ARG A 189 -11.55 -16.06 6.64
N ILE A 190 -12.60 -15.25 6.66
CA ILE A 190 -13.51 -15.04 5.53
C ILE A 190 -13.74 -13.55 5.29
N GLY A 191 -14.09 -13.19 4.06
CA GLY A 191 -14.47 -11.83 3.68
C GLY A 191 -13.40 -10.77 4.00
N ARG A 192 -13.77 -9.76 4.79
CA ARG A 192 -12.88 -8.62 5.15
C ARG A 192 -11.73 -9.00 6.07
N ASP A 193 -11.85 -10.10 6.81
CA ASP A 193 -10.83 -10.54 7.76
C ASP A 193 -9.72 -11.37 7.10
N THR A 194 -9.90 -11.77 5.83
CA THR A 194 -8.86 -12.44 5.05
C THR A 194 -7.68 -11.50 4.80
N SER A 195 -6.52 -12.08 4.49
CA SER A 195 -5.33 -11.30 4.09
C SER A 195 -5.65 -10.35 2.94
N TYR A 196 -6.39 -10.81 1.94
CA TYR A 196 -6.84 -9.99 0.83
C TYR A 196 -7.89 -8.94 1.23
N GLY A 197 -8.86 -9.30 2.07
CA GLY A 197 -9.87 -8.38 2.59
C GLY A 197 -9.27 -7.22 3.38
N ARG A 198 -8.18 -7.46 4.12
CA ARG A 198 -7.45 -6.42 4.85
C ARG A 198 -6.69 -5.47 3.91
N ILE A 199 -6.16 -5.97 2.78
CA ILE A 199 -5.60 -5.12 1.73
C ILE A 199 -6.66 -4.12 1.25
N ILE A 200 -7.85 -4.64 0.94
CA ILE A 200 -9.00 -3.84 0.50
C ILE A 200 -9.35 -2.78 1.53
N ALA A 201 -9.55 -3.18 2.78
CA ALA A 201 -9.92 -2.26 3.86
C ALA A 201 -8.88 -1.14 4.06
N ALA A 202 -7.58 -1.48 3.97
CA ALA A 202 -6.51 -0.49 4.07
C ALA A 202 -6.51 0.51 2.91
N ILE A 203 -6.79 0.06 1.69
CA ILE A 203 -6.91 0.93 0.51
C ILE A 203 -8.14 1.83 0.63
N GLU A 204 -9.32 1.29 1.04
CA GLU A 204 -10.52 2.08 1.30
C GLU A 204 -10.29 3.13 2.41
N GLN A 205 -9.57 2.77 3.46
CA GLN A 205 -9.19 3.69 4.53
C GLN A 205 -8.25 4.78 4.01
N ALA A 206 -7.30 4.42 3.15
CA ALA A 206 -6.38 5.35 2.52
C ALA A 206 -7.10 6.36 1.61
N GLU A 207 -8.14 5.93 0.88
CA GLU A 207 -8.98 6.82 0.08
C GLU A 207 -9.73 7.85 0.94
N ARG A 208 -10.15 7.47 2.15
CA ARG A 208 -10.87 8.36 3.07
C ARG A 208 -9.93 9.29 3.85
N SER A 209 -8.66 8.92 4.02
CA SER A 209 -7.68 9.72 4.75
C SER A 209 -7.06 10.79 3.84
N ARG A 210 -7.23 12.07 4.19
CA ARG A 210 -6.55 13.17 3.48
C ARG A 210 -5.14 13.35 4.02
N ALA A 211 -4.14 13.17 3.16
CA ALA A 211 -2.75 13.46 3.49
C ALA A 211 -2.54 14.96 3.82
N PRO A 212 -1.58 15.30 4.71
CA PRO A 212 -1.25 16.69 4.98
C PRO A 212 -0.95 17.49 3.72
N VAL A 213 -0.23 16.93 2.75
CA VAL A 213 0.09 17.59 1.48
C VAL A 213 -1.17 17.99 0.68
N GLN A 214 -2.27 17.23 0.76
CA GLN A 214 -3.53 17.62 0.12
C GLN A 214 -4.13 18.88 0.77
N ARG A 215 -4.08 18.97 2.10
CA ARG A 215 -4.54 20.17 2.81
C ARG A 215 -3.66 21.39 2.51
N TYR A 216 -2.36 21.19 2.29
CA TYR A 216 -1.48 22.26 1.83
C TYR A 216 -1.78 22.65 0.38
N ALA A 217 -2.10 21.70 -0.49
CA ALA A 217 -2.53 21.94 -1.86
C ALA A 217 -3.78 22.82 -1.90
N ASP A 218 -4.83 22.48 -1.13
CA ASP A 218 -6.08 23.24 -1.06
C ASP A 218 -5.84 24.68 -0.56
N LYS A 219 -4.98 24.85 0.47
CA LYS A 219 -4.61 26.18 0.97
C LYS A 219 -3.83 27.00 -0.07
N LEU A 220 -2.87 26.36 -0.74
CA LEU A 220 -2.08 27.02 -1.78
C LEU A 220 -2.96 27.47 -2.93
N ALA A 221 -3.89 26.63 -3.38
CA ALA A 221 -4.87 26.96 -4.40
C ALA A 221 -5.69 28.21 -4.01
N ALA A 222 -6.20 28.24 -2.77
CA ALA A 222 -6.94 29.40 -2.28
C ALA A 222 -6.06 30.68 -2.28
N TYR A 223 -4.80 30.60 -1.86
CA TYR A 223 -3.88 31.76 -1.89
C TYR A 223 -3.62 32.25 -3.31
N ILE A 224 -3.41 31.34 -4.27
CA ILE A 224 -3.22 31.71 -5.68
C ILE A 224 -4.44 32.47 -6.21
N ILE A 225 -5.66 32.01 -5.90
CA ILE A 225 -6.91 32.66 -6.32
C ILE A 225 -7.02 34.07 -5.70
N TYR A 226 -6.71 34.25 -4.40
CA TYR A 226 -6.73 35.59 -3.79
C TYR A 226 -5.72 36.51 -4.46
N VAL A 227 -4.52 36.03 -4.74
CA VAL A 227 -3.49 36.80 -5.47
C VAL A 227 -3.97 37.16 -6.87
N ALA A 228 -4.59 36.23 -7.58
CA ALA A 228 -5.18 36.49 -8.89
C ALA A 228 -6.24 37.57 -8.87
N LEU A 229 -7.14 37.54 -7.88
CA LEU A 229 -8.19 38.57 -7.72
C LEU A 229 -7.57 39.97 -7.46
N ILE A 230 -6.51 40.05 -6.67
CA ILE A 230 -5.75 41.28 -6.45
C ILE A 230 -5.17 41.79 -7.77
N PHE A 231 -4.49 40.91 -8.52
CA PHE A 231 -3.92 41.28 -9.82
C PHE A 231 -5.00 41.62 -10.86
N ALA A 232 -6.18 41.00 -10.82
CA ALA A 232 -7.31 41.35 -11.67
C ALA A 232 -7.79 42.76 -11.39
N VAL A 233 -7.86 43.17 -10.12
CA VAL A 233 -8.22 44.57 -9.75
C VAL A 233 -7.13 45.53 -10.22
N ILE A 234 -5.84 45.21 -10.05
CA ILE A 234 -4.73 46.02 -10.53
C ILE A 234 -4.79 46.16 -12.06
N GLU A 235 -4.99 45.05 -12.79
CA GLU A 235 -5.14 45.04 -14.24
C GLU A 235 -6.29 45.92 -14.72
N TYR A 236 -7.43 45.88 -14.05
CA TYR A 236 -8.57 46.74 -14.38
C TYR A 236 -8.19 48.21 -14.39
N PHE A 237 -7.42 48.68 -13.41
CA PHE A 237 -6.99 50.09 -13.34
C PHE A 237 -5.85 50.41 -14.34
N ILE A 238 -4.86 49.51 -14.52
CA ILE A 238 -3.74 49.70 -15.41
C ILE A 238 -4.20 49.69 -16.87
N SER A 239 -5.13 48.80 -17.23
CA SER A 239 -5.66 48.70 -18.59
C SER A 239 -6.69 49.75 -18.97
N GLY A 240 -6.96 50.70 -18.07
CA GLY A 240 -7.99 51.72 -18.29
C GLY A 240 -9.43 51.19 -18.30
N GLY A 241 -9.70 50.14 -17.54
CA GLY A 241 -11.06 49.55 -17.41
C GLY A 241 -11.33 48.41 -18.43
N ASN A 242 -10.28 47.78 -18.98
CA ASN A 242 -10.43 46.66 -19.91
C ASN A 242 -10.87 45.40 -19.17
N ILE A 243 -12.19 45.15 -19.18
CA ILE A 243 -12.78 43.99 -18.50
C ILE A 243 -12.32 42.65 -19.11
N SER A 244 -12.03 42.63 -20.42
CA SER A 244 -11.56 41.39 -21.08
C SER A 244 -10.21 40.91 -20.53
N SER A 245 -9.23 41.81 -20.32
CA SER A 245 -7.96 41.46 -19.71
C SER A 245 -8.12 41.13 -18.22
N THR A 246 -8.98 41.85 -17.51
CA THR A 246 -9.30 41.56 -16.11
C THR A 246 -9.84 40.13 -15.92
N ILE A 247 -10.80 39.71 -16.77
CA ILE A 247 -11.35 38.35 -16.77
C ILE A 247 -10.24 37.34 -17.11
N ALA A 248 -9.36 37.63 -18.07
CA ALA A 248 -8.27 36.75 -18.44
C ALA A 248 -7.30 36.49 -17.27
N VAL A 249 -7.02 37.50 -16.43
CA VAL A 249 -6.20 37.30 -15.21
C VAL A 249 -6.86 36.34 -14.24
N ILE A 250 -8.18 36.46 -14.01
CA ILE A 250 -8.90 35.54 -13.10
C ILE A 250 -8.86 34.11 -13.61
N ILE A 251 -8.98 33.92 -14.93
CA ILE A 251 -9.03 32.59 -15.56
C ILE A 251 -7.67 31.91 -15.53
N VAL A 252 -6.60 32.64 -15.88
CA VAL A 252 -5.28 32.03 -16.06
C VAL A 252 -4.69 31.53 -14.75
N ALA A 253 -5.04 32.15 -13.64
CA ALA A 253 -4.54 31.80 -12.31
C ALA A 253 -5.43 30.78 -11.61
N GLY A 254 -5.49 29.59 -12.13
CA GLY A 254 -6.26 28.49 -11.53
C GLY A 254 -5.37 27.36 -11.05
N ALA A 255 -5.42 27.04 -9.77
CA ALA A 255 -4.59 26.02 -9.14
C ALA A 255 -5.15 24.58 -9.27
N CYS A 256 -5.92 24.26 -10.30
CA CYS A 256 -6.66 23.00 -10.47
C CYS A 256 -5.75 21.78 -10.60
N GLY A 257 -4.68 21.90 -11.37
CA GLY A 257 -3.73 20.80 -11.56
C GLY A 257 -3.10 20.31 -10.26
N VAL A 258 -3.03 21.17 -9.24
CA VAL A 258 -2.54 20.80 -7.90
C VAL A 258 -3.64 20.08 -7.10
N ALA A 259 -4.86 20.58 -7.14
CA ALA A 259 -5.99 20.03 -6.37
C ALA A 259 -6.36 18.61 -6.83
N ALA A 260 -6.46 18.39 -8.15
CA ALA A 260 -6.81 17.11 -8.75
C ALA A 260 -5.62 16.14 -8.84
N GLY A 261 -4.43 16.64 -9.19
CA GLY A 261 -3.23 15.82 -9.39
C GLY A 261 -2.70 15.19 -8.10
N THR A 262 -2.85 15.86 -6.96
CA THR A 262 -2.28 15.38 -5.68
C THR A 262 -2.98 14.12 -5.17
N PRO A 263 -4.32 14.03 -5.04
CA PRO A 263 -5.00 12.79 -4.66
C PRO A 263 -4.67 11.63 -5.60
N LEU A 264 -4.62 11.87 -6.89
CA LEU A 264 -4.32 10.86 -7.90
C LEU A 264 -2.90 10.28 -7.74
N ALA A 265 -1.92 11.13 -7.46
CA ALA A 265 -0.54 10.70 -7.19
C ALA A 265 -0.46 9.82 -5.94
N ILE A 266 -1.14 10.20 -4.86
CA ILE A 266 -1.18 9.44 -3.60
C ILE A 266 -1.84 8.09 -3.82
N LEU A 267 -3.04 8.05 -4.41
CA LEU A 267 -3.77 6.81 -4.67
C LEU A 267 -2.99 5.88 -5.61
N GLY A 268 -2.38 6.44 -6.66
CA GLY A 268 -1.53 5.68 -7.57
C GLY A 268 -0.32 5.05 -6.88
N ALA A 269 0.33 5.78 -5.97
CA ALA A 269 1.46 5.27 -5.19
C ALA A 269 1.03 4.17 -4.21
N ILE A 270 -0.07 4.36 -3.47
CA ILE A 270 -0.62 3.35 -2.55
C ILE A 270 -1.01 2.09 -3.31
N GLY A 271 -1.75 2.21 -4.41
CA GLY A 271 -2.15 1.07 -5.23
C GLY A 271 -0.96 0.32 -5.83
N ARG A 272 0.11 1.03 -6.23
CA ARG A 272 1.33 0.41 -6.72
C ARG A 272 2.11 -0.30 -5.61
N SER A 273 2.18 0.27 -4.41
CA SER A 273 2.81 -0.35 -3.24
C SER A 273 2.07 -1.61 -2.80
N ALA A 274 0.74 -1.58 -2.82
CA ALA A 274 -0.10 -2.73 -2.49
C ALA A 274 0.16 -3.93 -3.43
N ARG A 275 0.38 -3.67 -4.73
CA ARG A 275 0.76 -4.72 -5.71
C ARG A 275 2.13 -5.34 -5.43
N LEU A 276 3.01 -4.65 -4.74
CA LEU A 276 4.30 -5.17 -4.27
C LEU A 276 4.17 -5.91 -2.93
N GLY A 277 2.96 -6.06 -2.39
CA GLY A 277 2.73 -6.65 -1.09
C GLY A 277 2.97 -5.70 0.09
N ALA A 278 3.17 -4.39 -0.15
CA ALA A 278 3.32 -3.39 0.89
C ALA A 278 2.03 -2.58 1.04
N ILE A 279 1.28 -2.84 2.11
CA ILE A 279 0.01 -2.17 2.40
C ILE A 279 0.28 -0.91 3.22
N ILE A 280 0.02 0.25 2.65
CA ILE A 280 0.13 1.56 3.31
C ILE A 280 -1.26 1.98 3.79
N LYS A 281 -1.44 2.18 5.10
CA LYS A 281 -2.74 2.46 5.73
C LYS A 281 -3.21 3.92 5.63
N GLY A 282 -2.69 4.68 4.67
CA GLY A 282 -3.16 6.04 4.44
C GLY A 282 -2.17 6.95 3.73
N GLY A 283 -2.70 8.03 3.16
CA GLY A 283 -1.89 9.02 2.46
C GLY A 283 -0.88 9.73 3.37
N THR A 284 -1.20 9.89 4.65
CA THR A 284 -0.29 10.47 5.66
C THR A 284 0.97 9.61 5.81
N HIS A 285 0.81 8.27 5.90
CA HIS A 285 1.93 7.36 6.07
C HIS A 285 2.79 7.27 4.80
N LEU A 286 2.16 7.35 3.60
CA LEU A 286 2.89 7.46 2.34
C LEU A 286 3.73 8.75 2.28
N GLU A 287 3.15 9.88 2.70
CA GLU A 287 3.84 11.17 2.73
C GLU A 287 5.02 11.13 3.69
N THR A 288 4.83 10.63 4.92
CA THR A 288 5.89 10.48 5.92
C THR A 288 6.98 9.53 5.43
N LEU A 289 6.60 8.37 4.84
CA LEU A 289 7.55 7.42 4.24
C LEU A 289 8.43 8.06 3.17
N SER A 290 7.88 8.98 2.38
CA SER A 290 8.65 9.70 1.37
C SER A 290 9.77 10.57 1.93
N GLN A 291 9.69 10.92 3.20
CA GLN A 291 10.61 11.80 3.93
C GLN A 291 11.59 11.04 4.81
N VAL A 292 11.42 9.73 4.96
CA VAL A 292 12.28 8.89 5.80
C VAL A 292 13.74 9.00 5.36
N ASP A 293 14.59 9.33 6.33
CA ASP A 293 16.05 9.41 6.21
C ASP A 293 16.78 8.32 7.01
N THR A 294 16.07 7.68 7.94
CA THR A 294 16.62 6.65 8.83
C THR A 294 15.67 5.46 8.89
N ILE A 295 16.18 4.26 8.61
CA ILE A 295 15.45 3.00 8.76
C ILE A 295 16.11 2.21 9.88
N VAL A 296 15.32 1.90 10.89
CA VAL A 296 15.70 1.06 12.01
C VAL A 296 15.13 -0.33 11.77
N LEU A 297 15.97 -1.33 11.86
CA LEU A 297 15.65 -2.72 11.58
C LEU A 297 15.82 -3.55 12.84
N ASP A 298 14.79 -4.32 13.20
CA ASP A 298 14.98 -5.42 14.16
C ASP A 298 15.73 -6.57 13.49
N LYS A 299 16.34 -7.46 14.29
CA LYS A 299 17.01 -8.65 13.77
C LYS A 299 16.02 -9.79 13.54
N THR A 300 15.43 -10.27 14.63
CA THR A 300 14.66 -11.53 14.66
C THR A 300 13.32 -11.40 13.95
N GLY A 301 13.00 -12.33 13.04
CA GLY A 301 11.75 -12.25 12.26
C GLY A 301 11.72 -11.14 11.20
N THR A 302 12.72 -10.25 11.17
CA THR A 302 12.84 -9.13 10.22
C THR A 302 13.99 -9.33 9.24
N LEU A 303 15.24 -9.25 9.69
CA LEU A 303 16.42 -9.55 8.86
C LEU A 303 16.65 -11.06 8.73
N THR A 304 16.07 -11.82 9.64
CA THR A 304 16.10 -13.28 9.70
C THR A 304 14.66 -13.82 9.61
N PHE A 305 14.54 -15.12 9.45
CA PHE A 305 13.21 -15.77 9.42
C PHE A 305 12.55 -15.86 10.81
N GLY A 306 13.32 -15.69 11.90
CA GLY A 306 12.84 -15.91 13.28
C GLY A 306 12.73 -17.39 13.62
N GLU A 307 13.32 -18.26 12.80
CA GLU A 307 13.34 -19.69 12.93
C GLU A 307 14.79 -20.14 13.14
N PRO A 308 15.20 -20.44 14.38
CA PRO A 308 16.53 -20.99 14.64
C PRO A 308 16.75 -22.30 13.90
N ASP A 309 17.94 -22.48 13.31
CA ASP A 309 18.34 -23.70 12.62
C ASP A 309 19.72 -24.16 13.11
N VAL A 310 19.96 -25.48 13.06
CA VAL A 310 21.26 -26.06 13.40
C VAL A 310 22.22 -25.85 12.23
N VAL A 311 23.18 -24.96 12.40
CA VAL A 311 24.14 -24.56 11.37
C VAL A 311 25.47 -25.30 11.47
N ALA A 312 25.82 -25.86 12.63
CA ALA A 312 27.05 -26.60 12.86
C ALA A 312 26.91 -27.59 14.02
N ILE A 313 27.62 -28.70 13.95
CA ILE A 313 27.80 -29.62 15.06
C ILE A 313 29.30 -29.82 15.24
N VAL A 314 29.81 -29.58 16.42
CA VAL A 314 31.20 -29.81 16.79
C VAL A 314 31.26 -30.97 17.79
N THR A 315 31.94 -32.02 17.45
CA THR A 315 32.03 -33.25 18.26
C THR A 315 33.28 -33.26 19.12
N ALA A 316 33.15 -33.82 20.32
CA ALA A 316 34.29 -34.16 21.15
C ALA A 316 35.03 -35.40 20.55
N PRO A 317 36.35 -35.60 20.86
CA PRO A 317 37.09 -36.76 20.37
C PRO A 317 36.41 -38.08 20.72
N GLY A 318 36.17 -38.91 19.69
CA GLY A 318 35.52 -40.22 19.83
C GLY A 318 33.99 -40.20 19.91
N THR A 319 33.34 -39.08 19.51
CA THR A 319 31.91 -38.95 19.42
C THR A 319 31.52 -38.62 17.98
N SER A 320 30.40 -39.13 17.48
CA SER A 320 29.87 -38.79 16.16
C SER A 320 28.84 -37.65 16.24
N GLU A 321 28.60 -36.95 15.14
CA GLU A 321 27.53 -35.96 15.05
C GLU A 321 26.15 -36.57 15.38
N ALA A 322 25.92 -37.79 14.96
CA ALA A 322 24.68 -38.51 15.24
C ALA A 322 24.48 -38.74 16.74
N ASP A 323 25.57 -39.05 17.50
CA ASP A 323 25.47 -39.23 18.95
C ASP A 323 25.13 -37.92 19.66
N VAL A 324 25.77 -36.81 19.27
CA VAL A 324 25.52 -35.48 19.81
C VAL A 324 24.06 -35.11 19.55
N LEU A 325 23.58 -35.31 18.32
CA LEU A 325 22.24 -34.94 17.91
C LEU A 325 21.16 -35.82 18.57
N ALA A 326 21.42 -37.13 18.70
CA ALA A 326 20.53 -38.06 19.37
C ALA A 326 20.37 -37.73 20.85
N ALA A 327 21.45 -37.48 21.57
CA ALA A 327 21.42 -37.09 22.98
C ALA A 327 20.68 -35.75 23.18
N ALA A 328 21.04 -34.74 22.37
CA ALA A 328 20.40 -33.45 22.45
C ALA A 328 18.90 -33.49 22.15
N ALA A 329 18.51 -34.18 21.07
CA ALA A 329 17.10 -34.29 20.68
C ALA A 329 16.28 -35.10 21.70
N THR A 330 16.87 -36.13 22.34
CA THR A 330 16.22 -36.87 23.45
C THR A 330 15.98 -35.94 24.63
N ALA A 331 16.90 -35.07 25.02
CA ALA A 331 16.71 -34.13 26.11
C ALA A 331 15.68 -33.02 25.76
N GLU A 332 15.67 -32.55 24.49
CA GLU A 332 14.86 -31.40 24.04
C GLU A 332 13.46 -31.78 23.52
N ILE A 333 13.12 -33.07 23.42
CA ILE A 333 11.85 -33.49 22.77
C ILE A 333 10.59 -32.91 23.44
N ARG A 334 10.67 -32.63 24.74
CA ARG A 334 9.60 -32.00 25.52
C ARG A 334 9.78 -30.50 25.71
N SER A 335 10.84 -29.92 25.10
CA SER A 335 11.13 -28.49 25.21
C SER A 335 10.23 -27.68 24.29
N GLU A 336 9.66 -26.61 24.83
CA GLU A 336 8.97 -25.61 24.02
C GLU A 336 9.90 -24.48 23.54
N HIS A 337 11.17 -24.52 23.98
CA HIS A 337 12.15 -23.50 23.60
C HIS A 337 12.49 -23.59 22.11
N PRO A 338 12.59 -22.45 21.39
CA PRO A 338 12.90 -22.44 19.95
C PRO A 338 14.16 -23.20 19.57
N LEU A 339 15.22 -23.08 20.38
CA LEU A 339 16.48 -23.82 20.16
C LEU A 339 16.29 -25.33 20.27
N GLY A 340 15.49 -25.78 21.24
CA GLY A 340 15.18 -27.20 21.40
C GLY A 340 14.37 -27.75 20.22
N LYS A 341 13.37 -26.98 19.74
CA LYS A 341 12.60 -27.35 18.55
C LYS A 341 13.49 -27.48 17.31
N ALA A 342 14.46 -26.57 17.12
CA ALA A 342 15.44 -26.64 16.02
C ALA A 342 16.29 -27.92 16.09
N ILE A 343 16.78 -28.29 17.28
CA ILE A 343 17.55 -29.52 17.49
C ILE A 343 16.73 -30.76 17.15
N VAL A 344 15.49 -30.82 17.64
CA VAL A 344 14.56 -31.94 17.39
C VAL A 344 14.19 -32.05 15.90
N ALA A 345 13.95 -30.92 15.24
CA ALA A 345 13.68 -30.86 13.80
C ALA A 345 14.87 -31.41 13.01
N ARG A 346 16.07 -30.94 13.30
CA ARG A 346 17.30 -31.38 12.65
C ARG A 346 17.57 -32.88 12.85
N ALA A 347 17.30 -33.41 14.07
CA ALA A 347 17.44 -34.82 14.36
C ALA A 347 16.47 -35.68 13.52
N ARG A 348 15.23 -35.22 13.35
CA ARG A 348 14.23 -35.91 12.50
C ARG A 348 14.65 -35.91 11.02
N GLU A 349 15.12 -34.78 10.51
CA GLU A 349 15.63 -34.66 9.13
C GLU A 349 16.83 -35.59 8.87
N ALA A 350 17.73 -35.71 9.86
CA ALA A 350 18.89 -36.62 9.78
C ALA A 350 18.52 -38.10 9.97
N GLY A 351 17.25 -38.43 10.21
CA GLY A 351 16.79 -39.79 10.49
C GLY A 351 17.32 -40.36 11.81
N THR A 352 17.73 -39.48 12.74
CA THR A 352 18.26 -39.87 14.04
C THR A 352 17.15 -40.42 14.92
N ALA A 353 17.37 -41.57 15.55
CA ALA A 353 16.40 -42.15 16.49
C ALA A 353 16.30 -41.28 17.75
N ILE A 354 15.14 -40.71 17.99
CA ILE A 354 14.84 -39.89 19.18
C ILE A 354 14.07 -40.78 20.17
N VAL A 355 14.59 -40.88 21.39
CA VAL A 355 13.97 -41.68 22.47
C VAL A 355 13.38 -40.72 23.49
N GLU A 356 12.19 -41.01 24.00
CA GLU A 356 11.62 -40.25 25.12
C GLU A 356 12.44 -40.40 26.40
N PRO A 357 12.77 -39.30 27.10
CA PRO A 357 13.49 -39.39 28.37
C PRO A 357 12.57 -39.83 29.51
N ASP A 358 13.13 -40.57 30.46
CA ASP A 358 12.45 -41.03 31.65
C ASP A 358 12.18 -39.86 32.62
N SER A 359 13.09 -38.90 32.70
CA SER A 359 12.94 -37.68 33.50
C SER A 359 13.41 -36.46 32.70
N PHE A 360 12.83 -35.30 33.02
CA PHE A 360 13.10 -34.02 32.37
C PHE A 360 13.07 -32.87 33.38
N SER A 361 14.07 -32.04 33.41
CA SER A 361 14.14 -30.85 34.25
C SER A 361 14.68 -29.68 33.46
N TYR A 362 13.95 -28.56 33.42
CA TYR A 362 14.30 -27.34 32.74
C TYR A 362 14.81 -26.26 33.69
N SER A 363 15.94 -25.68 33.40
CA SER A 363 16.54 -24.55 34.12
C SER A 363 16.50 -23.30 33.25
N PRO A 364 15.62 -22.31 33.56
CA PRO A 364 15.46 -21.12 32.75
C PRO A 364 16.78 -20.37 32.50
N GLY A 365 17.05 -20.03 31.21
CA GLY A 365 18.25 -19.31 30.80
C GLY A 365 19.56 -20.11 30.87
N MET A 366 19.54 -21.39 31.23
CA MET A 366 20.72 -22.23 31.36
C MET A 366 20.69 -23.46 30.45
N GLY A 367 19.67 -24.32 30.62
CA GLY A 367 19.60 -25.58 29.87
C GLY A 367 18.65 -26.59 30.47
N ILE A 368 18.83 -27.83 30.05
CA ILE A 368 17.99 -28.98 30.37
C ILE A 368 18.85 -30.11 30.94
N SER A 369 18.33 -30.82 31.93
CA SER A 369 18.82 -32.12 32.37
C SER A 369 17.73 -33.17 32.14
N ALA A 370 18.09 -34.28 31.54
CA ALA A 370 17.19 -35.39 31.23
C ALA A 370 17.89 -36.70 31.57
N THR A 371 17.10 -37.73 31.89
CA THR A 371 17.60 -39.09 32.05
C THR A 371 16.93 -39.96 31.00
N GLY A 372 17.72 -40.66 30.21
CA GLY A 372 17.21 -41.57 29.21
C GLY A 372 17.80 -42.96 29.42
N ARG A 373 17.45 -43.92 28.55
CA ARG A 373 17.93 -45.31 28.61
C ARG A 373 19.46 -45.42 28.59
N ASN A 374 20.15 -44.45 28.01
CA ASN A 374 21.60 -44.44 27.84
C ASN A 374 22.31 -43.53 28.87
N GLY A 375 21.68 -43.15 29.96
CA GLY A 375 22.25 -42.35 31.03
C GLY A 375 21.70 -40.95 31.20
N ALA A 376 22.37 -40.13 32.01
CA ALA A 376 21.99 -38.74 32.30
C ALA A 376 22.50 -37.83 31.20
N ILE A 377 21.61 -37.04 30.59
CA ILE A 377 21.90 -36.09 29.52
C ILE A 377 21.78 -34.65 30.07
N VAL A 378 22.77 -33.83 29.77
CA VAL A 378 22.78 -32.40 30.10
C VAL A 378 22.98 -31.61 28.79
N VAL A 379 22.03 -30.69 28.51
CA VAL A 379 22.05 -29.83 27.33
C VAL A 379 21.91 -28.38 27.76
N GLY A 380 22.77 -27.47 27.31
CA GLY A 380 22.66 -26.07 27.70
C GLY A 380 23.89 -25.23 27.37
N ASN A 381 23.94 -24.02 27.95
CA ASN A 381 25.05 -23.08 27.76
C ASN A 381 26.30 -23.48 28.57
N ALA A 382 27.41 -22.78 28.35
CA ALA A 382 28.67 -23.04 29.05
C ALA A 382 28.53 -23.03 30.59
N SER A 383 27.82 -22.04 31.15
CA SER A 383 27.59 -21.93 32.58
C SER A 383 26.78 -23.10 33.14
N TRP A 384 25.88 -23.68 32.34
CA TRP A 384 25.13 -24.87 32.74
C TRP A 384 26.02 -26.10 32.81
N MET A 385 26.97 -26.24 31.85
CA MET A 385 27.95 -27.32 31.88
C MET A 385 28.87 -27.23 33.10
N GLU A 386 29.39 -26.04 33.40
CA GLU A 386 30.24 -25.80 34.58
C GLU A 386 29.54 -26.15 35.88
N ARG A 387 28.27 -25.73 36.03
CA ARG A 387 27.46 -26.06 37.23
C ARG A 387 27.23 -27.56 37.43
N ASN A 388 27.20 -28.30 36.33
CA ASN A 388 27.10 -29.78 36.36
C ASN A 388 28.46 -30.45 36.39
N GLY A 389 29.56 -29.72 36.57
CA GLY A 389 30.93 -30.27 36.68
C GLY A 389 31.48 -30.79 35.36
N ILE A 390 30.94 -30.35 34.21
CA ILE A 390 31.33 -30.83 32.87
C ILE A 390 32.35 -29.88 32.29
N SER A 391 33.53 -30.41 31.96
CA SER A 391 34.61 -29.64 31.30
C SER A 391 34.31 -29.45 29.82
N LEU A 392 34.47 -28.24 29.31
CA LEU A 392 34.32 -27.89 27.89
C LEU A 392 35.60 -28.10 27.08
N ALA A 393 36.64 -28.65 27.68
CA ALA A 393 37.91 -28.89 27.00
C ALA A 393 37.74 -29.82 25.78
N GLY A 394 38.28 -29.39 24.64
CA GLY A 394 38.24 -30.15 23.39
C GLY A 394 37.08 -29.80 22.43
N VAL A 395 36.14 -28.93 22.83
CA VAL A 395 35.08 -28.41 21.96
C VAL A 395 35.13 -26.89 22.00
N ALA A 396 35.83 -26.31 21.03
CA ALA A 396 35.90 -24.84 20.92
C ALA A 396 34.76 -24.34 20.03
N ALA A 397 34.01 -23.34 20.53
CA ALA A 397 33.12 -22.55 19.70
C ALA A 397 33.92 -21.88 18.57
N ARG A 398 33.56 -22.15 17.32
CA ARG A 398 34.31 -21.66 16.14
C ARG A 398 33.87 -20.31 15.64
N ASP A 399 32.73 -19.84 16.06
CA ASP A 399 32.11 -18.59 15.58
C ASP A 399 31.37 -17.90 16.73
N GLU A 400 31.70 -16.64 16.95
CA GLU A 400 31.05 -15.78 17.94
C GLU A 400 29.63 -15.36 17.53
N ALA A 401 29.29 -15.51 16.24
CA ALA A 401 27.97 -15.19 15.71
C ALA A 401 26.91 -16.28 15.93
N THR A 402 27.31 -17.44 16.45
CA THR A 402 26.46 -18.64 16.61
C THR A 402 26.16 -18.88 18.09
N THR A 403 24.92 -19.21 18.42
CA THR A 403 24.54 -19.66 19.76
C THR A 403 24.94 -21.11 19.94
N TRP A 404 25.90 -21.37 20.84
CA TRP A 404 26.39 -22.73 21.09
C TRP A 404 25.65 -23.38 22.25
N VAL A 405 25.02 -24.51 21.98
CA VAL A 405 24.38 -25.41 22.95
C VAL A 405 25.25 -26.61 23.15
N HIS A 406 25.84 -26.78 24.33
CA HIS A 406 26.69 -27.90 24.67
C HIS A 406 25.86 -29.12 25.06
N VAL A 407 26.34 -30.30 24.72
CA VAL A 407 25.66 -31.57 24.95
C VAL A 407 26.62 -32.51 25.69
N ALA A 408 26.20 -33.04 26.81
CA ALA A 408 26.97 -34.01 27.59
C ALA A 408 26.09 -35.20 28.02
N GLN A 409 26.72 -36.34 28.20
CA GLN A 409 26.09 -37.56 28.68
C GLN A 409 26.97 -38.22 29.74
N ASP A 410 26.39 -38.65 30.85
CA ASP A 410 27.06 -39.27 31.98
C ASP A 410 28.32 -38.51 32.45
N GLY A 411 28.23 -37.18 32.49
CA GLY A 411 29.31 -36.29 32.91
C GLY A 411 30.40 -36.06 31.88
N ARG A 412 30.32 -36.68 30.69
CA ARG A 412 31.27 -36.51 29.59
C ARG A 412 30.67 -35.59 28.50
N LEU A 413 31.43 -34.58 28.07
CA LEU A 413 31.06 -33.73 26.95
C LEU A 413 31.06 -34.57 25.64
N LEU A 414 29.94 -34.59 24.94
CA LEU A 414 29.81 -35.20 23.61
C LEU A 414 30.14 -34.22 22.51
N GLY A 415 29.75 -32.96 22.66
CA GLY A 415 29.95 -31.93 21.66
C GLY A 415 29.16 -30.66 21.91
N ALA A 416 29.09 -29.82 20.90
CA ALA A 416 28.26 -28.61 20.90
C ALA A 416 27.51 -28.45 19.58
N ILE A 417 26.29 -27.98 19.66
CA ILE A 417 25.43 -27.69 18.51
C ILE A 417 25.37 -26.17 18.36
N GLY A 418 25.80 -25.70 17.21
CA GLY A 418 25.71 -24.31 16.81
C GLY A 418 24.35 -24.02 16.18
N ILE A 419 23.62 -23.08 16.75
CA ILE A 419 22.30 -22.67 16.29
C ILE A 419 22.33 -21.19 15.94
N ALA A 420 21.86 -20.87 14.75
CA ALA A 420 21.71 -19.50 14.31
C ALA A 420 20.35 -19.33 13.62
N ASP A 421 19.82 -18.11 13.71
CA ASP A 421 18.63 -17.74 12.95
C ASP A 421 19.02 -17.49 11.50
N ARG A 422 18.33 -18.13 10.58
CA ARG A 422 18.63 -18.06 9.15
C ARG A 422 18.32 -16.67 8.60
N GLU A 423 19.33 -16.02 8.00
CA GLU A 423 19.18 -14.73 7.37
C GLU A 423 18.30 -14.78 6.13
N ARG A 424 17.55 -13.72 5.91
CA ARG A 424 16.78 -13.55 4.67
C ARG A 424 17.72 -13.21 3.51
N PRO A 425 17.66 -13.93 2.38
CA PRO A 425 18.56 -13.72 1.24
C PRO A 425 18.43 -12.34 0.61
N GLU A 426 17.26 -11.69 0.74
CA GLU A 426 16.96 -10.34 0.26
C GLU A 426 17.46 -9.24 1.19
N ALA A 427 17.74 -9.50 2.46
CA ALA A 427 18.10 -8.50 3.45
C ALA A 427 19.28 -7.63 3.01
N ARG A 428 20.36 -8.25 2.54
CA ARG A 428 21.56 -7.53 2.06
C ARG A 428 21.25 -6.60 0.88
N ARG A 429 20.42 -7.06 -0.07
CA ARG A 429 20.04 -6.25 -1.24
C ARG A 429 19.16 -5.08 -0.84
N ALA A 430 18.23 -5.28 0.09
CA ALA A 430 17.37 -4.24 0.64
C ALA A 430 18.20 -3.15 1.32
N ILE A 431 19.15 -3.53 2.20
CA ILE A 431 20.03 -2.58 2.89
C ILE A 431 20.89 -1.80 1.88
N ALA A 432 21.48 -2.47 0.89
CA ALA A 432 22.21 -1.80 -0.17
C ALA A 432 21.34 -0.82 -0.96
N ALA A 433 20.06 -1.13 -1.18
CA ALA A 433 19.11 -0.23 -1.83
C ALA A 433 18.79 0.99 -0.95
N PHE A 434 18.64 0.84 0.37
CA PHE A 434 18.45 1.96 1.31
C PHE A 434 19.68 2.87 1.33
N ASN A 435 20.88 2.29 1.46
CA ASN A 435 22.13 3.05 1.45
C ASN A 435 22.31 3.84 0.13
N LYS A 436 21.96 3.23 -1.02
CA LYS A 436 21.96 3.91 -2.33
C LYS A 436 20.97 5.07 -2.41
N MET A 437 19.89 5.04 -1.65
CA MET A 437 18.92 6.12 -1.54
C MET A 437 19.33 7.20 -0.53
N GLY A 438 20.52 7.09 0.10
CA GLY A 438 20.99 7.98 1.14
C GLY A 438 20.23 7.85 2.46
N ILE A 439 19.66 6.67 2.73
CA ILE A 439 18.94 6.37 3.96
C ILE A 439 19.89 5.66 4.91
N ARG A 440 20.04 6.18 6.12
CA ARG A 440 20.81 5.55 7.19
C ARG A 440 20.08 4.31 7.68
N THR A 441 20.80 3.20 7.82
CA THR A 441 20.26 1.96 8.38
C THR A 441 20.85 1.69 9.76
N ILE A 442 20.01 1.30 10.71
CA ILE A 442 20.39 1.01 12.10
C ILE A 442 19.85 -0.38 12.45
N LEU A 443 20.67 -1.23 13.04
CA LEU A 443 20.27 -2.52 13.58
C LEU A 443 20.05 -2.42 15.08
N LEU A 444 18.84 -2.74 15.55
CA LEU A 444 18.55 -2.92 16.98
C LEU A 444 18.34 -4.41 17.26
N THR A 445 19.06 -4.95 18.24
CA THR A 445 18.95 -6.37 18.61
C THR A 445 19.22 -6.61 20.09
N GLY A 446 18.59 -7.64 20.64
CA GLY A 446 18.89 -8.15 21.99
C GLY A 446 20.14 -9.05 22.05
N ASP A 447 20.75 -9.36 20.89
CA ASP A 447 21.94 -10.23 20.84
C ASP A 447 23.16 -9.58 21.46
N SER A 448 24.14 -10.41 21.82
CA SER A 448 25.46 -9.95 22.28
C SER A 448 26.18 -9.13 21.21
N ALA A 449 27.05 -8.23 21.68
CA ALA A 449 27.77 -7.30 20.81
C ALA A 449 28.57 -7.98 19.68
N PRO A 450 29.27 -9.13 19.88
CA PRO A 450 29.95 -9.83 18.80
C PRO A 450 29.00 -10.32 17.69
N VAL A 451 27.89 -10.97 18.08
CA VAL A 451 26.87 -11.49 17.16
C VAL A 451 26.26 -10.37 16.32
N ALA A 452 25.84 -9.30 16.98
CA ALA A 452 25.22 -8.16 16.33
C ALA A 452 26.17 -7.45 15.35
N LYS A 453 27.43 -7.24 15.73
CA LYS A 453 28.45 -6.63 14.86
C LYS A 453 28.79 -7.49 13.66
N ALA A 454 28.90 -8.82 13.83
CA ALA A 454 29.14 -9.75 12.73
C ALA A 454 28.02 -9.68 11.71
N MET A 455 26.75 -9.66 12.15
CA MET A 455 25.60 -9.51 11.29
C MET A 455 25.58 -8.15 10.58
N GLY A 456 25.82 -7.04 11.31
CA GLY A 456 25.89 -5.70 10.72
C GLY A 456 26.94 -5.62 9.61
N ALA A 457 28.14 -6.13 9.86
CA ALA A 457 29.21 -6.18 8.87
C ALA A 457 28.83 -7.00 7.62
N LYS A 458 28.19 -8.16 7.81
CA LYS A 458 27.75 -9.04 6.72
C LYS A 458 26.67 -8.39 5.85
N LEU A 459 25.74 -7.65 6.46
CA LEU A 459 24.63 -6.99 5.77
C LEU A 459 24.97 -5.58 5.26
N GLY A 460 26.07 -4.97 5.74
CA GLY A 460 26.46 -3.60 5.39
C GLY A 460 25.74 -2.54 6.21
N ILE A 461 25.41 -2.84 7.47
CA ILE A 461 24.86 -1.89 8.45
C ILE A 461 25.99 -1.45 9.39
N GLU A 462 26.31 -0.16 9.39
CA GLU A 462 27.40 0.39 10.21
C GLU A 462 26.96 0.69 11.65
N ASP A 463 25.71 1.15 11.85
CA ASP A 463 25.17 1.50 13.17
C ASP A 463 24.42 0.30 13.76
N VAL A 464 25.08 -0.35 14.71
CA VAL A 464 24.57 -1.55 15.38
C VAL A 464 24.44 -1.29 16.87
N ARG A 465 23.25 -1.57 17.43
CA ARG A 465 22.91 -1.42 18.85
C ARG A 465 22.57 -2.79 19.43
N PRO A 466 23.55 -3.43 20.09
CA PRO A 466 23.37 -4.77 20.68
C PRO A 466 22.77 -4.70 22.09
N GLU A 467 22.45 -5.87 22.63
CA GLU A 467 22.07 -6.10 24.06
C GLU A 467 20.87 -5.27 24.53
N LEU A 468 19.93 -4.98 23.61
CA LEU A 468 18.78 -4.13 23.92
C LEU A 468 17.60 -4.94 24.43
N LEU A 469 17.06 -4.53 25.57
CA LEU A 469 15.74 -4.92 26.02
C LEU A 469 14.66 -4.19 25.22
N PRO A 470 13.42 -4.70 25.19
CA PRO A 470 12.30 -4.05 24.46
C PRO A 470 12.12 -2.56 24.82
N GLU A 471 12.28 -2.23 26.09
CA GLU A 471 12.18 -0.84 26.59
C GLU A 471 13.29 0.05 26.03
N ASN A 472 14.52 -0.46 25.95
CA ASN A 472 15.65 0.28 25.41
C ASN A 472 15.48 0.54 23.90
N LYS A 473 14.87 -0.39 23.16
CA LYS A 473 14.55 -0.18 21.73
C LYS A 473 13.59 1.00 21.56
N LEU A 474 12.56 1.10 22.41
CA LEU A 474 11.61 2.21 22.40
C LEU A 474 12.32 3.55 22.67
N ASP A 475 13.21 3.61 23.66
CA ASP A 475 13.92 4.84 24.00
C ASP A 475 14.85 5.29 22.87
N HIS A 476 15.55 4.36 22.20
CA HIS A 476 16.34 4.68 21.01
C HIS A 476 15.50 5.25 19.86
N ILE A 477 14.31 4.70 19.62
CA ILE A 477 13.40 5.25 18.59
C ILE A 477 12.97 6.68 18.96
N ARG A 478 12.59 6.91 20.22
CA ARG A 478 12.20 8.24 20.70
C ARG A 478 13.34 9.26 20.59
N GLU A 479 14.57 8.85 20.90
CA GLU A 479 15.76 9.68 20.75
C GLU A 479 15.98 10.09 19.29
N LEU A 480 15.90 9.14 18.36
CA LEU A 480 16.05 9.39 16.92
C LEU A 480 14.98 10.35 16.39
N VAL A 481 13.71 10.10 16.73
CA VAL A 481 12.58 10.96 16.32
C VAL A 481 12.72 12.36 16.94
N GLY A 482 13.13 12.46 18.21
CA GLY A 482 13.42 13.75 18.89
C GLY A 482 14.59 14.52 18.27
N GLY A 483 15.53 13.83 17.64
CA GLY A 483 16.70 14.38 16.95
C GLY A 483 16.43 14.94 15.55
N LYS A 484 15.18 15.10 15.13
CA LYS A 484 14.71 15.58 13.82
C LYS A 484 14.91 14.60 12.65
N SER A 485 15.35 13.38 12.87
CA SER A 485 15.36 12.32 11.86
C SER A 485 13.93 11.88 11.57
N LYS A 486 13.65 11.54 10.31
CA LYS A 486 12.41 10.87 9.92
C LYS A 486 12.63 9.37 9.92
N VAL A 487 12.11 8.71 10.95
CA VAL A 487 12.44 7.32 11.29
C VAL A 487 11.34 6.37 10.83
N ALA A 488 11.72 5.34 10.08
CA ALA A 488 10.90 4.15 9.89
C ALA A 488 11.46 3.01 10.73
N MET A 489 10.60 2.35 11.53
CA MET A 489 10.95 1.13 12.28
C MET A 489 10.34 -0.08 11.59
N VAL A 490 11.17 -1.09 11.30
CA VAL A 490 10.74 -2.36 10.69
C VAL A 490 10.94 -3.47 11.71
N GLY A 491 9.87 -4.22 11.99
CA GLY A 491 9.89 -5.30 12.98
C GLY A 491 8.76 -6.31 12.79
N ASP A 492 8.81 -7.43 13.51
CA ASP A 492 7.75 -8.45 13.57
C ASP A 492 6.74 -8.21 14.70
N GLY A 493 7.06 -7.33 15.64
CA GLY A 493 6.21 -6.92 16.74
C GLY A 493 6.11 -7.91 17.90
N ILE A 494 6.94 -8.94 17.95
CA ILE A 494 6.98 -9.82 19.13
C ILE A 494 7.50 -9.04 20.33
N ASN A 495 8.59 -8.27 20.12
CA ASN A 495 9.23 -7.45 21.15
C ASN A 495 9.22 -5.94 20.85
N ASP A 496 8.75 -5.55 19.67
CA ASP A 496 8.97 -4.22 19.09
C ASP A 496 7.69 -3.40 18.88
N THR A 497 6.52 -3.91 19.31
CA THR A 497 5.23 -3.24 19.05
C THR A 497 5.21 -1.78 19.53
N LEU A 498 5.84 -1.47 20.67
CA LEU A 498 5.93 -0.11 21.19
C LEU A 498 6.91 0.75 20.39
N ALA A 499 8.02 0.17 19.93
CA ALA A 499 9.01 0.85 19.08
C ALA A 499 8.42 1.16 17.70
N LEU A 500 7.67 0.22 17.10
CA LEU A 500 6.94 0.42 15.85
C LEU A 500 5.94 1.60 15.95
N ALA A 501 5.19 1.66 17.06
CA ALA A 501 4.21 2.73 17.28
C ALA A 501 4.84 4.10 17.59
N ALA A 502 6.09 4.14 18.06
CA ALA A 502 6.80 5.38 18.42
C ALA A 502 7.59 5.99 17.25
N ALA A 503 7.83 5.23 16.19
CA ALA A 503 8.49 5.71 14.97
C ALA A 503 7.57 6.66 14.18
N ASP A 504 8.14 7.49 13.29
CA ASP A 504 7.34 8.29 12.35
C ASP A 504 6.56 7.40 11.37
N VAL A 505 7.11 6.21 11.04
CA VAL A 505 6.45 5.17 10.25
C VAL A 505 6.78 3.79 10.83
N GLY A 506 5.77 3.12 11.37
CA GLY A 506 5.88 1.73 11.80
C GLY A 506 5.63 0.77 10.64
N VAL A 507 6.54 -0.19 10.41
CA VAL A 507 6.45 -1.19 9.34
C VAL A 507 6.47 -2.58 9.94
N ALA A 508 5.36 -3.29 9.85
CA ALA A 508 5.24 -4.66 10.35
C ALA A 508 5.51 -5.69 9.25
N MET A 509 6.27 -6.73 9.59
CA MET A 509 6.41 -7.92 8.75
C MET A 509 5.06 -8.66 8.70
N GLY A 510 4.74 -9.31 7.58
CA GLY A 510 3.49 -10.07 7.41
C GLY A 510 3.40 -11.28 8.32
N SER A 511 4.54 -11.91 8.63
CA SER A 511 4.68 -12.98 9.65
C SER A 511 4.57 -12.49 11.08
N GLY A 512 4.64 -11.17 11.30
CA GLY A 512 4.60 -10.56 12.61
C GLY A 512 3.28 -10.77 13.36
N THR A 513 3.25 -10.38 14.63
CA THR A 513 2.07 -10.51 15.49
C THR A 513 0.88 -9.74 14.93
N GLU A 514 -0.34 -10.19 15.25
CA GLU A 514 -1.56 -9.50 14.84
C GLU A 514 -1.61 -8.06 15.36
N VAL A 515 -1.17 -7.86 16.60
CA VAL A 515 -1.09 -6.54 17.25
C VAL A 515 -0.12 -5.62 16.52
N ALA A 516 1.05 -6.13 16.08
CA ALA A 516 2.01 -5.35 15.31
C ALA A 516 1.43 -4.95 13.96
N ARG A 517 0.82 -5.91 13.25
CA ARG A 517 0.18 -5.64 11.95
C ARG A 517 -0.98 -4.66 12.06
N GLU A 518 -1.73 -4.68 13.15
CA GLU A 518 -2.83 -3.74 13.38
C GLU A 518 -2.32 -2.33 13.65
N ARG A 519 -1.27 -2.18 14.46
CA ARG A 519 -0.73 -0.87 14.88
C ARG A 519 0.23 -0.24 13.89
N ALA A 520 0.90 -1.02 13.07
CA ALA A 520 1.83 -0.50 12.08
C ALA A 520 1.12 0.33 11.00
N ASP A 521 1.80 1.31 10.47
CA ASP A 521 1.36 2.19 9.38
C ASP A 521 1.47 1.50 8.01
N ILE A 522 2.41 0.56 7.91
CA ILE A 522 2.68 -0.24 6.71
C ILE A 522 2.81 -1.71 7.10
N VAL A 523 2.24 -2.60 6.30
CA VAL A 523 2.36 -4.05 6.49
C VAL A 523 2.97 -4.68 5.24
N LEU A 524 4.04 -5.45 5.41
CA LEU A 524 4.73 -6.18 4.33
C LEU A 524 4.21 -7.62 4.29
N LEU A 525 3.25 -7.92 3.45
CA LEU A 525 2.58 -9.23 3.43
C LEU A 525 3.53 -10.41 3.17
N GLY A 526 4.48 -10.24 2.24
CA GLY A 526 5.44 -11.27 1.85
C GLY A 526 6.74 -11.27 2.65
N ASN A 527 6.84 -10.50 3.73
CA ASN A 527 8.07 -10.36 4.52
C ASN A 527 9.32 -9.92 3.73
N ASP A 528 9.13 -9.34 2.55
CA ASP A 528 10.20 -8.99 1.63
C ASP A 528 10.67 -7.54 1.83
N LEU A 529 11.86 -7.39 2.38
CA LEU A 529 12.48 -6.08 2.62
C LEU A 529 12.87 -5.36 1.32
N GLU A 530 13.14 -6.09 0.24
CA GLU A 530 13.45 -5.49 -1.07
C GLU A 530 12.21 -4.81 -1.66
N ARG A 531 11.01 -5.42 -1.46
CA ARG A 531 9.72 -4.79 -1.79
C ARG A 531 9.47 -3.53 -0.96
N PHE A 532 9.90 -3.53 0.30
CA PHE A 532 9.85 -2.32 1.11
C PHE A 532 10.76 -1.22 0.55
N ALA A 533 11.98 -1.55 0.12
CA ALA A 533 12.85 -0.57 -0.53
C ALA A 533 12.24 0.02 -1.82
N GLU A 534 11.57 -0.80 -2.63
CA GLU A 534 10.82 -0.33 -3.80
C GLU A 534 9.63 0.57 -3.39
N THR A 535 8.95 0.24 -2.29
CA THR A 535 7.85 1.06 -1.74
C THR A 535 8.34 2.45 -1.33
N VAL A 536 9.50 2.56 -0.69
CA VAL A 536 10.14 3.84 -0.36
C VAL A 536 10.45 4.64 -1.63
N LYS A 537 10.94 4.02 -2.69
CA LYS A 537 11.17 4.68 -3.99
C LYS A 537 9.87 5.21 -4.60
N ILE A 538 8.79 4.42 -4.53
CA ILE A 538 7.47 4.84 -5.01
C ILE A 538 6.97 6.07 -4.23
N ALA A 539 7.08 6.06 -2.90
CA ALA A 539 6.70 7.17 -2.04
C ALA A 539 7.48 8.46 -2.39
N ARG A 540 8.81 8.36 -2.54
CA ARG A 540 9.67 9.48 -2.94
C ARG A 540 9.34 10.00 -4.34
N ARG A 541 9.01 9.11 -5.29
CA ARG A 541 8.59 9.49 -6.64
C ARG A 541 7.25 10.21 -6.62
N ALA A 542 6.28 9.74 -5.82
CA ALA A 542 5.00 10.40 -5.66
C ALA A 542 5.17 11.83 -5.13
N ARG A 543 6.00 12.02 -4.09
CA ARG A 543 6.36 13.35 -3.57
C ARG A 543 6.99 14.24 -4.64
N GLY A 544 7.92 13.70 -5.43
CA GLY A 544 8.55 14.44 -6.54
C GLY A 544 7.54 14.91 -7.59
N ILE A 545 6.57 14.06 -7.96
CA ILE A 545 5.49 14.40 -8.90
C ILE A 545 4.60 15.50 -8.32
N ILE A 546 4.18 15.36 -7.06
CA ILE A 546 3.34 16.36 -6.38
C ILE A 546 4.05 17.71 -6.32
N PHE A 547 5.34 17.71 -5.92
CA PHE A 547 6.13 18.95 -5.86
C PHE A 547 6.33 19.59 -7.24
N PHE A 548 6.58 18.77 -8.28
CA PHE A 548 6.68 19.26 -9.65
C PHE A 548 5.37 19.91 -10.13
N ASN A 549 4.22 19.29 -9.82
CA ASN A 549 2.93 19.86 -10.16
C ASN A 549 2.70 21.20 -9.44
N PHE A 550 3.06 21.31 -8.16
CA PHE A 550 2.96 22.55 -7.38
C PHE A 550 3.82 23.66 -7.99
N ALA A 551 5.09 23.38 -8.21
CA ALA A 551 6.01 24.35 -8.77
C ALA A 551 5.59 24.75 -10.20
N GLY A 552 5.18 23.77 -11.01
CA GLY A 552 4.72 23.99 -12.38
C GLY A 552 3.47 24.88 -12.45
N THR A 553 2.49 24.64 -11.60
CA THR A 553 1.27 25.48 -11.53
C THR A 553 1.63 26.90 -11.18
N ILE A 554 2.41 27.13 -10.11
CA ILE A 554 2.82 28.48 -9.70
C ILE A 554 3.55 29.21 -10.85
N VAL A 555 4.46 28.53 -11.54
CA VAL A 555 5.22 29.13 -12.66
C VAL A 555 4.28 29.49 -13.82
N ILE A 556 3.36 28.60 -14.19
CA ILE A 556 2.43 28.86 -15.30
C ILE A 556 1.49 30.00 -14.93
N ASP A 557 0.99 30.05 -13.71
CA ASP A 557 0.08 31.10 -13.24
C ASP A 557 0.77 32.48 -13.24
N ILE A 558 1.99 32.57 -12.72
CA ILE A 558 2.76 33.82 -12.72
C ILE A 558 3.05 34.30 -14.15
N LEU A 559 3.56 33.40 -15.01
CA LEU A 559 3.85 33.73 -16.40
C LEU A 559 2.59 34.10 -17.18
N GLY A 560 1.49 33.41 -16.90
CA GLY A 560 0.19 33.69 -17.51
C GLY A 560 -0.35 35.06 -17.12
N ILE A 561 -0.32 35.41 -15.83
CA ILE A 561 -0.74 36.75 -15.34
C ILE A 561 0.11 37.83 -16.03
N ILE A 562 1.43 37.67 -16.05
CA ILE A 562 2.34 38.63 -16.73
C ILE A 562 1.98 38.76 -18.22
N ALA A 563 1.76 37.65 -18.91
CA ALA A 563 1.41 37.65 -20.33
C ALA A 563 0.06 38.32 -20.62
N VAL A 564 -0.92 38.17 -19.73
CA VAL A 564 -2.19 38.89 -19.83
C VAL A 564 -1.98 40.38 -19.60
N MET A 565 -1.24 40.80 -18.58
CA MET A 565 -0.98 42.20 -18.27
C MET A 565 -0.18 42.91 -19.39
N LEU A 566 0.65 42.17 -20.10
CA LEU A 566 1.36 42.66 -21.28
C LEU A 566 0.50 42.64 -22.56
N GLY A 567 -0.74 42.16 -22.50
CA GLY A 567 -1.66 42.12 -23.64
C GLY A 567 -1.45 40.98 -24.62
N PHE A 568 -0.56 40.01 -24.32
CA PHE A 568 -0.30 38.84 -25.19
C PHE A 568 -1.38 37.75 -25.12
N VAL A 569 -2.12 37.67 -23.99
CA VAL A 569 -3.09 36.60 -23.73
C VAL A 569 -4.47 37.20 -23.44
N GLY A 570 -5.45 36.83 -24.27
CA GLY A 570 -6.84 37.16 -24.05
C GLY A 570 -7.58 36.03 -23.31
N PRO A 571 -8.89 36.23 -22.96
CA PRO A 571 -9.66 35.27 -22.13
C PRO A 571 -9.70 33.85 -22.69
N VAL A 572 -9.89 33.68 -24.00
CA VAL A 572 -9.95 32.34 -24.63
C VAL A 572 -8.61 31.62 -24.53
N ALA A 573 -7.49 32.33 -24.79
CA ALA A 573 -6.16 31.77 -24.65
C ALA A 573 -5.85 31.45 -23.18
N ALA A 574 -6.30 32.28 -22.23
CA ALA A 574 -6.17 32.04 -20.80
C ALA A 574 -6.87 30.73 -20.37
N VAL A 575 -8.09 30.47 -20.86
CA VAL A 575 -8.80 29.20 -20.61
C VAL A 575 -8.02 28.00 -21.14
N LEU A 576 -7.49 28.10 -22.37
CA LEU A 576 -6.72 27.02 -22.98
C LEU A 576 -5.42 26.72 -22.22
N ILE A 577 -4.71 27.74 -21.76
CA ILE A 577 -3.50 27.60 -20.93
C ILE A 577 -3.89 26.91 -19.60
N HIS A 578 -4.94 27.37 -18.96
CA HIS A 578 -5.43 26.84 -17.70
C HIS A 578 -5.77 25.35 -17.81
N VAL A 579 -6.74 24.99 -18.68
CA VAL A 579 -7.19 23.60 -18.86
C VAL A 579 -6.06 22.70 -19.40
N GLY A 580 -5.21 23.22 -20.30
CA GLY A 580 -4.07 22.48 -20.82
C GLY A 580 -3.03 22.15 -19.75
N SER A 581 -2.73 23.08 -18.85
CA SER A 581 -1.81 22.87 -17.72
C SER A 581 -2.40 21.89 -16.70
N GLU A 582 -3.67 22.02 -16.37
CA GLU A 582 -4.39 21.11 -15.49
C GLU A 582 -4.32 19.67 -16.00
N LEU A 583 -4.69 19.44 -17.25
CA LEU A 583 -4.63 18.13 -17.88
C LEU A 583 -3.20 17.56 -17.87
N ALA A 584 -2.19 18.38 -18.15
CA ALA A 584 -0.79 17.96 -18.11
C ALA A 584 -0.38 17.48 -16.71
N PHE A 585 -0.77 18.16 -15.64
CA PHE A 585 -0.46 17.79 -14.26
C PHE A 585 -1.23 16.56 -13.80
N ILE A 586 -2.50 16.41 -14.19
CA ILE A 586 -3.28 15.19 -13.96
C ILE A 586 -2.60 14.00 -14.65
N LEU A 587 -2.22 14.13 -15.92
CA LEU A 587 -1.51 13.08 -16.66
C LEU A 587 -0.14 12.76 -16.06
N ASN A 588 0.59 13.76 -15.55
CA ASN A 588 1.84 13.54 -14.84
C ASN A 588 1.63 12.71 -13.57
N SER A 589 0.57 12.97 -12.81
CA SER A 589 0.19 12.18 -11.64
C SER A 589 -0.26 10.77 -11.99
N ALA A 590 -0.99 10.61 -13.10
CA ALA A 590 -1.46 9.33 -13.61
C ALA A 590 -0.31 8.36 -13.99
N ARG A 591 0.92 8.84 -14.16
CA ARG A 591 2.12 7.99 -14.38
C ARG A 591 2.43 7.05 -13.21
N LEU A 592 1.87 7.30 -12.03
CA LEU A 592 1.97 6.40 -10.88
C LEU A 592 0.95 5.25 -10.95
N LEU A 593 -0.14 5.43 -11.71
CA LEU A 593 -1.06 4.35 -12.02
C LEU A 593 -0.32 3.36 -12.94
N SER A 594 -0.23 2.11 -12.53
CA SER A 594 0.35 1.06 -13.36
C SER A 594 -0.69 0.66 -14.42
N PHE A 595 -0.50 1.09 -15.65
CA PHE A 595 -1.23 0.49 -16.77
C PHE A 595 -0.65 -0.91 -17.03
N SER A 596 -1.46 -1.96 -16.87
CA SER A 596 -1.10 -3.30 -17.34
C SER A 596 -0.90 -3.23 -18.86
N LYS A 597 0.13 -3.89 -19.38
CA LYS A 597 0.35 -3.99 -20.85
C LYS A 597 -0.84 -4.61 -21.62
N LYS A 598 -1.80 -5.23 -20.92
CA LYS A 598 -3.03 -5.79 -21.48
C LYS A 598 -4.17 -4.79 -21.67
N ASP A 599 -4.11 -3.61 -21.00
CA ASP A 599 -5.17 -2.60 -21.07
C ASP A 599 -4.92 -1.51 -22.13
N ASN A 600 -4.05 -1.76 -23.11
CA ASN A 600 -3.77 -0.83 -24.22
C ASN A 600 -4.84 -0.84 -25.33
N SER A 601 -5.99 -1.46 -25.14
CA SER A 601 -7.15 -1.17 -25.99
C SER A 601 -7.82 0.10 -25.49
N PHE A 602 -7.55 1.20 -26.16
CA PHE A 602 -8.33 2.45 -26.08
C PHE A 602 -9.67 2.21 -26.77
N ASP A 603 -10.52 1.37 -26.18
CA ASP A 603 -11.92 1.31 -26.57
C ASP A 603 -12.66 2.45 -25.87
N PHE A 604 -12.93 3.46 -26.65
CA PHE A 604 -13.83 4.56 -26.29
C PHE A 604 -15.27 4.01 -26.36
N ASP A 605 -15.69 3.29 -25.32
CA ASP A 605 -17.06 2.82 -25.22
C ASP A 605 -17.94 3.96 -24.67
N LEU A 606 -18.53 4.70 -25.61
CA LEU A 606 -19.51 5.76 -25.35
C LEU A 606 -20.83 5.27 -24.73
N ALA A 607 -21.02 3.94 -24.60
CA ALA A 607 -22.27 3.36 -24.11
C ALA A 607 -22.43 3.42 -22.58
N HIS A 608 -21.40 3.84 -21.82
CA HIS A 608 -21.42 3.87 -20.36
C HIS A 608 -21.35 5.27 -19.76
N LEU A 609 -21.79 6.30 -20.46
CA LEU A 609 -22.09 7.59 -19.84
C LEU A 609 -23.31 7.41 -18.94
N PRO A 610 -23.28 7.71 -17.65
CA PRO A 610 -24.47 7.70 -16.82
C PRO A 610 -25.41 8.78 -17.33
N ALA A 611 -26.57 8.37 -17.84
CA ALA A 611 -27.65 9.27 -18.18
C ALA A 611 -28.20 9.87 -16.88
N SER A 612 -27.65 10.99 -16.46
CA SER A 612 -28.20 11.83 -15.41
C SER A 612 -29.32 12.69 -15.99
N GLY A 613 -30.51 12.10 -16.07
CA GLY A 613 -31.75 12.80 -16.35
C GLY A 613 -32.91 12.04 -15.72
N PRO A 614 -33.91 12.73 -15.11
CA PRO A 614 -35.05 12.06 -14.50
C PRO A 614 -35.86 11.34 -15.58
N ARG A 615 -36.01 10.01 -15.49
CA ARG A 615 -36.91 9.23 -16.32
C ARG A 615 -38.34 9.64 -16.03
N LEU A 616 -38.95 10.38 -16.95
CA LEU A 616 -40.41 10.50 -17.06
C LEU A 616 -40.95 9.11 -17.42
N VAL A 617 -41.62 8.47 -16.47
CA VAL A 617 -42.40 7.26 -16.68
C VAL A 617 -43.66 7.64 -17.45
N MET A 618 -43.66 7.51 -18.77
CA MET A 618 -44.89 7.41 -19.54
C MET A 618 -45.38 5.98 -19.54
N GLY A 619 -46.46 5.73 -18.83
CA GLY A 619 -47.15 4.45 -18.88
C GLY A 619 -47.79 4.26 -20.25
N SER A 620 -47.40 3.20 -20.97
CA SER A 620 -48.13 2.65 -22.08
C SER A 620 -48.69 1.29 -21.68
N HIS A 621 -50.00 1.25 -21.46
CA HIS A 621 -50.75 0.01 -21.40
C HIS A 621 -50.75 -0.63 -22.79
N HIS A 622 -50.13 -1.78 -22.95
CA HIS A 622 -50.44 -2.70 -24.05
C HIS A 622 -51.07 -3.97 -23.48
N HIS A 623 -52.30 -4.21 -23.91
CA HIS A 623 -53.02 -5.46 -23.74
C HIS A 623 -52.34 -6.55 -24.56
N GLU A 624 -51.83 -7.59 -23.90
CA GLU A 624 -51.50 -8.85 -24.57
C GLU A 624 -52.72 -9.79 -24.57
N HIS A 625 -53.16 -10.10 -25.77
CA HIS A 625 -54.09 -11.21 -26.05
C HIS A 625 -53.38 -12.56 -25.89
N ARG A 626 -53.87 -13.33 -24.94
CA ARG A 626 -53.57 -14.77 -24.82
C ARG A 626 -54.23 -15.51 -26.00
N ALA A 627 -53.44 -16.24 -26.76
CA ALA A 627 -53.94 -17.32 -27.65
C ALA A 627 -53.56 -18.67 -27.02
N GLU A 628 -54.57 -19.48 -26.72
CA GLU A 628 -54.45 -20.89 -26.37
C GLU A 628 -54.02 -21.74 -27.57
N PRO A 629 -53.24 -22.81 -27.41
CA PRO A 629 -53.05 -23.79 -28.46
C PRO A 629 -54.09 -24.91 -28.35
N ALA A 630 -54.78 -25.15 -29.45
CA ALA A 630 -55.70 -26.28 -29.65
C ALA A 630 -54.92 -27.60 -29.81
N ASN A 631 -55.41 -28.64 -29.13
CA ASN A 631 -55.11 -30.05 -29.32
C ASN A 631 -55.48 -30.53 -30.73
N ALA A 632 -54.66 -31.39 -31.30
CA ALA A 632 -55.14 -32.56 -32.07
C ALA A 632 -54.04 -33.59 -32.32
N ALA A 633 -54.37 -34.85 -31.96
CA ALA A 633 -53.86 -36.15 -32.31
C ALA A 633 -52.44 -36.56 -32.06
#